data_6a6564e143f0a54ba3c5725bddde4d0c
#
_entry.id   6a6564e143f0a54ba3c5725bddde4d0c
#
_cell.length_a   1.000
_cell.length_b   1.000
_cell.length_c   1.000
_cell.angle_alpha   90.00
_cell.angle_beta   90.00
_cell.angle_gamma   90.00
#
_symmetry.space_group_name_H-M   'P 1'
#
loop_
_entity.id
_entity.type
_entity.pdbx_description
1 polymer ?
#
loop_
_entity_poly.entity_id
_entity_poly.type
_entity_poly.pdbx_seq_one_letter_code
_entity_poly.pdbx_strand_id
1 'polypeptide(L)'
;MFDKILVANRGEVALRIMRAARELGVKTVAVYSTADKDTLPVRYADEAVCIGPAPAGKSYLNMANIIAAATTTGCQAVHPGYGFLAENSDFARACADNDLVFIGPAPECIDRMGDKAAARETMTMCGVPTVPGSDGVVDSVDDAREFAERVGYPVLIKASAGGGGKGMREVHAPEELADAFMAAKAEAKAAFANDDVYIEKLVLRPRHVEIQVLADDFGHQIALCERDCSIQRRHQKLLEEAPSPALDETLRRNMAVAAVKAVRAVDYRNAGTIEFLLDNDGKFYFMEMNTRVQVEHPVTEQITGVDIIKEQLRIASGEPMSCADEAPFVPNGHAIEFRINAEDPENGFRPCPGTITRFDVPGGPGVRVEAYVQAGSVISPFYDSMVAKLIVWGRDRDEALARGRRALSEFNIEGIATTIPFHQAVLENEIFQRGEAHTDFIEVTGL
;
A
#
# COMPACT_ATOMS: atom_id res chain seq x y z
N MET A 1 15.51 -12.09 -19.01
CA MET A 1 14.55 -10.94 -19.06
C MET A 1 13.45 -11.23 -20.09
N PHE A 2 12.22 -10.77 -19.89
CA PHE A 2 11.09 -10.93 -20.82
C PHE A 2 11.27 -10.09 -22.09
N ASP A 3 10.67 -10.54 -23.21
CA ASP A 3 10.57 -9.73 -24.44
C ASP A 3 9.34 -8.81 -24.40
N LYS A 4 8.22 -9.32 -23.84
CA LYS A 4 6.94 -8.60 -23.78
C LYS A 4 6.11 -8.99 -22.55
N ILE A 5 5.56 -7.99 -21.87
CA ILE A 5 4.65 -8.17 -20.72
C ILE A 5 3.33 -7.44 -20.93
N LEU A 6 2.28 -7.93 -20.27
CA LEU A 6 1.01 -7.22 -20.13
C LEU A 6 0.98 -6.49 -18.80
N VAL A 7 0.54 -5.24 -18.80
CA VAL A 7 0.31 -4.44 -17.57
C VAL A 7 -1.17 -4.49 -17.22
N ALA A 8 -1.54 -5.34 -16.24
CA ALA A 8 -2.92 -5.59 -15.80
C ALA A 8 -3.41 -4.52 -14.81
N ASN A 9 -3.19 -3.26 -15.15
CA ASN A 9 -3.57 -2.13 -14.29
C ASN A 9 -3.81 -0.88 -15.14
N ARG A 10 -4.15 0.23 -14.47
CA ARG A 10 -4.42 1.54 -15.05
C ARG A 10 -3.72 2.64 -14.25
N GLY A 11 -3.92 3.88 -14.69
CA GLY A 11 -3.48 5.04 -13.92
C GLY A 11 -1.96 5.21 -13.89
N GLU A 12 -1.46 5.81 -12.83
CA GLU A 12 -0.04 6.15 -12.72
C GLU A 12 0.84 4.91 -12.60
N VAL A 13 0.38 3.86 -11.89
CA VAL A 13 1.16 2.64 -11.73
C VAL A 13 1.36 1.90 -13.05
N ALA A 14 0.35 1.88 -13.93
CA ALA A 14 0.51 1.29 -15.26
C ALA A 14 1.61 2.01 -16.05
N LEU A 15 1.60 3.35 -16.03
CA LEU A 15 2.64 4.14 -16.68
C LEU A 15 4.01 3.94 -16.04
N ARG A 16 4.07 3.84 -14.68
CA ARG A 16 5.32 3.57 -13.93
C ARG A 16 5.93 2.23 -14.34
N ILE A 17 5.11 1.17 -14.42
CA ILE A 17 5.56 -0.15 -14.86
C ILE A 17 6.07 -0.11 -16.31
N MET A 18 5.33 0.54 -17.22
CA MET A 18 5.72 0.64 -18.62
C MET A 18 7.04 1.42 -18.82
N ARG A 19 7.29 2.45 -17.99
CA ARG A 19 8.56 3.18 -17.99
C ARG A 19 9.73 2.27 -17.60
N ALA A 20 9.58 1.52 -16.49
CA ALA A 20 10.60 0.57 -16.04
C ALA A 20 10.85 -0.54 -17.08
N ALA A 21 9.79 -1.13 -17.64
CA ALA A 21 9.88 -2.14 -18.69
C ALA A 21 10.63 -1.62 -19.92
N ARG A 22 10.30 -0.41 -20.39
CA ARG A 22 10.96 0.22 -21.55
C ARG A 22 12.45 0.43 -21.32
N GLU A 23 12.85 0.87 -20.11
CA GLU A 23 14.26 1.05 -19.76
C GLU A 23 15.03 -0.27 -19.67
N LEU A 24 14.34 -1.39 -19.44
CA LEU A 24 14.89 -2.75 -19.52
C LEU A 24 14.81 -3.36 -20.93
N GLY A 25 14.30 -2.64 -21.92
CA GLY A 25 14.11 -3.14 -23.29
C GLY A 25 12.92 -4.08 -23.46
N VAL A 26 12.01 -4.14 -22.49
CA VAL A 26 10.83 -5.00 -22.48
C VAL A 26 9.64 -4.25 -23.10
N LYS A 27 9.00 -4.86 -24.11
CA LYS A 27 7.77 -4.33 -24.72
C LYS A 27 6.58 -4.48 -23.77
N THR A 28 5.61 -3.57 -23.90
CA THR A 28 4.45 -3.53 -23.02
C THR A 28 3.13 -3.54 -23.79
N VAL A 29 2.16 -4.28 -23.25
CA VAL A 29 0.76 -4.26 -23.67
C VAL A 29 -0.04 -3.61 -22.55
N ALA A 30 -0.70 -2.48 -22.83
CA ALA A 30 -1.67 -1.87 -21.94
C ALA A 30 -3.03 -2.58 -22.06
N VAL A 31 -3.70 -2.85 -20.94
CA VAL A 31 -5.14 -3.11 -20.97
C VAL A 31 -5.89 -1.86 -20.56
N TYR A 32 -7.09 -1.65 -21.13
CA TYR A 32 -7.91 -0.50 -20.80
C TYR A 32 -9.40 -0.81 -20.89
N SER A 33 -10.18 -0.17 -20.02
CA SER A 33 -11.63 -0.09 -20.18
C SER A 33 -12.00 1.02 -21.15
N THR A 34 -13.25 1.03 -21.62
CA THR A 34 -13.73 2.10 -22.51
C THR A 34 -13.60 3.50 -21.92
N ALA A 35 -13.55 3.65 -20.57
CA ALA A 35 -13.34 4.93 -19.90
C ALA A 35 -11.89 5.43 -19.96
N ASP A 36 -10.94 4.54 -20.12
CA ASP A 36 -9.50 4.86 -20.07
C ASP A 36 -8.84 4.89 -21.48
N LYS A 37 -9.62 4.77 -22.56
CA LYS A 37 -9.08 4.58 -23.92
C LYS A 37 -8.12 5.69 -24.39
N ASP A 38 -8.27 6.91 -23.87
CA ASP A 38 -7.48 8.07 -24.25
C ASP A 38 -6.41 8.46 -23.23
N THR A 39 -6.17 7.61 -22.20
CA THR A 39 -5.20 7.88 -21.13
C THR A 39 -3.74 7.70 -21.57
N LEU A 40 -2.81 8.29 -20.81
CA LEU A 40 -1.38 8.21 -21.13
C LEU A 40 -0.84 6.76 -21.19
N PRO A 41 -1.17 5.82 -20.28
CA PRO A 41 -0.71 4.45 -20.39
C PRO A 41 -1.04 3.79 -21.72
N VAL A 42 -2.27 3.99 -22.22
CA VAL A 42 -2.73 3.41 -23.51
C VAL A 42 -1.92 3.94 -24.69
N ARG A 43 -1.56 5.24 -24.64
CA ARG A 43 -0.73 5.86 -25.70
C ARG A 43 0.77 5.58 -25.57
N TYR A 44 1.22 5.23 -24.36
CA TYR A 44 2.64 5.00 -24.06
C TYR A 44 3.07 3.57 -24.37
N ALA A 45 2.19 2.59 -24.16
CA ALA A 45 2.47 1.19 -24.40
C ALA A 45 2.76 0.90 -25.89
N ASP A 46 3.46 -0.19 -26.16
CA ASP A 46 3.73 -0.64 -27.54
C ASP A 46 2.45 -1.16 -28.21
N GLU A 47 1.58 -1.81 -27.44
CA GLU A 47 0.26 -2.29 -27.86
C GLU A 47 -0.78 -1.99 -26.79
N ALA A 48 -2.06 -1.92 -27.16
CA ALA A 48 -3.15 -1.70 -26.20
C ALA A 48 -4.40 -2.50 -26.58
N VAL A 49 -5.04 -3.10 -25.56
CA VAL A 49 -6.22 -3.95 -25.74
C VAL A 49 -7.37 -3.47 -24.84
N CYS A 50 -8.52 -3.22 -25.45
CA CYS A 50 -9.74 -2.93 -24.69
C CYS A 50 -10.28 -4.21 -24.04
N ILE A 51 -10.37 -4.22 -22.71
CA ILE A 51 -10.82 -5.40 -21.95
C ILE A 51 -12.28 -5.29 -21.46
N GLY A 52 -13.01 -4.25 -21.83
CA GLY A 52 -14.43 -4.13 -21.49
C GLY A 52 -14.90 -2.71 -21.16
N PRO A 53 -16.14 -2.58 -20.69
CA PRO A 53 -16.73 -1.29 -20.32
C PRO A 53 -16.15 -0.74 -19.01
N ALA A 54 -16.50 0.51 -18.67
CA ALA A 54 -15.98 1.25 -17.53
C ALA A 54 -16.03 0.52 -16.16
N PRO A 55 -17.12 -0.15 -15.74
CA PRO A 55 -17.15 -0.83 -14.44
C PRO A 55 -16.02 -1.85 -14.28
N ALA A 56 -15.26 -1.75 -13.20
CA ALA A 56 -14.07 -2.60 -12.94
C ALA A 56 -14.40 -4.11 -13.00
N GLY A 57 -15.51 -4.55 -12.44
CA GLY A 57 -15.95 -5.95 -12.50
C GLY A 57 -16.19 -6.51 -13.92
N LYS A 58 -16.30 -5.63 -14.91
CA LYS A 58 -16.47 -6.00 -16.34
C LYS A 58 -15.22 -5.74 -17.17
N SER A 59 -14.14 -5.26 -16.56
CA SER A 59 -12.88 -4.89 -17.22
C SER A 59 -11.67 -5.32 -16.36
N TYR A 60 -11.13 -4.47 -15.51
CA TYR A 60 -9.89 -4.70 -14.75
C TYR A 60 -9.97 -5.84 -13.72
N LEU A 61 -11.16 -6.27 -13.31
CA LEU A 61 -11.39 -7.46 -12.47
C LEU A 61 -11.84 -8.68 -13.28
N ASN A 62 -11.92 -8.58 -14.60
CA ASN A 62 -12.28 -9.69 -15.47
C ASN A 62 -11.02 -10.46 -15.88
N MET A 63 -10.66 -11.48 -15.11
CA MET A 63 -9.49 -12.32 -15.33
C MET A 63 -9.45 -12.91 -16.74
N ALA A 64 -10.59 -13.43 -17.26
CA ALA A 64 -10.65 -14.05 -18.57
C ALA A 64 -10.27 -13.08 -19.69
N ASN A 65 -10.75 -11.84 -19.64
CA ASN A 65 -10.41 -10.83 -20.64
C ASN A 65 -8.95 -10.41 -20.58
N ILE A 66 -8.37 -10.34 -19.37
CA ILE A 66 -6.95 -10.00 -19.18
C ILE A 66 -6.05 -11.12 -19.69
N ILE A 67 -6.35 -12.37 -19.34
CA ILE A 67 -5.61 -13.56 -19.85
C ILE A 67 -5.70 -13.65 -21.36
N ALA A 68 -6.91 -13.48 -21.95
CA ALA A 68 -7.08 -13.47 -23.38
C ALA A 68 -6.26 -12.36 -24.07
N ALA A 69 -6.22 -11.14 -23.47
CA ALA A 69 -5.38 -10.07 -23.98
C ALA A 69 -3.88 -10.44 -23.94
N ALA A 70 -3.40 -11.03 -22.84
CA ALA A 70 -2.01 -11.43 -22.71
C ALA A 70 -1.60 -12.52 -23.71
N THR A 71 -2.42 -13.56 -23.85
CA THR A 71 -2.14 -14.69 -24.75
C THR A 71 -2.23 -14.30 -26.22
N THR A 72 -3.24 -13.53 -26.61
CA THR A 72 -3.42 -13.09 -28.02
C THR A 72 -2.37 -12.11 -28.49
N THR A 73 -1.78 -11.31 -27.57
CA THR A 73 -0.68 -10.39 -27.89
C THR A 73 0.70 -11.03 -27.72
N GLY A 74 0.76 -12.28 -27.28
CA GLY A 74 2.02 -13.03 -27.11
C GLY A 74 2.88 -12.50 -25.97
N CYS A 75 2.27 -12.06 -24.86
CA CYS A 75 2.98 -11.71 -23.65
C CYS A 75 3.52 -12.96 -22.94
N GLN A 76 4.65 -12.81 -22.26
CA GLN A 76 5.29 -13.87 -21.47
C GLN A 76 4.94 -13.74 -19.96
N ALA A 77 4.57 -12.54 -19.54
CA ALA A 77 4.27 -12.26 -18.16
C ALA A 77 3.19 -11.19 -18.01
N VAL A 78 2.59 -11.13 -16.81
CA VAL A 78 1.57 -10.14 -16.41
C VAL A 78 2.02 -9.42 -15.18
N HIS A 79 2.10 -8.09 -15.22
CA HIS A 79 2.36 -7.25 -14.06
C HIS A 79 1.05 -6.69 -13.52
N PRO A 80 0.61 -7.08 -12.31
CA PRO A 80 -0.69 -6.66 -11.77
C PRO A 80 -0.66 -5.24 -11.16
N GLY A 81 0.51 -4.67 -10.87
CA GLY A 81 0.66 -3.42 -10.14
C GLY A 81 0.18 -3.55 -8.69
N TYR A 82 -0.71 -2.66 -8.28
CA TYR A 82 -1.41 -2.70 -6.98
C TYR A 82 -2.93 -2.53 -7.16
N GLY A 83 -3.73 -2.94 -6.18
CA GLY A 83 -5.20 -2.98 -6.30
C GLY A 83 -5.67 -4.03 -7.31
N PHE A 84 -6.92 -3.94 -7.74
CA PHE A 84 -7.56 -4.89 -8.67
C PHE A 84 -7.22 -6.36 -8.38
N LEU A 85 -6.45 -7.01 -9.26
CA LEU A 85 -6.09 -8.43 -9.17
C LEU A 85 -4.69 -8.68 -8.60
N ALA A 86 -4.02 -7.66 -8.06
CA ALA A 86 -2.64 -7.78 -7.58
C ALA A 86 -2.48 -8.75 -6.40
N GLU A 87 -3.50 -8.90 -5.55
CA GLU A 87 -3.54 -9.82 -4.41
C GLU A 87 -4.60 -10.91 -4.60
N ASN A 88 -4.87 -11.29 -5.84
CA ASN A 88 -5.81 -12.34 -6.18
C ASN A 88 -5.06 -13.62 -6.59
N SER A 89 -5.10 -14.63 -5.72
CA SER A 89 -4.41 -15.92 -5.92
C SER A 89 -4.96 -16.71 -7.10
N ASP A 90 -6.28 -16.63 -7.36
CA ASP A 90 -6.89 -17.30 -8.50
C ASP A 90 -6.43 -16.69 -9.82
N PHE A 91 -6.17 -15.37 -9.85
CA PHE A 91 -5.58 -14.73 -11.02
C PHE A 91 -4.12 -15.17 -11.23
N ALA A 92 -3.34 -15.28 -10.15
CA ALA A 92 -1.97 -15.80 -10.26
C ALA A 92 -1.95 -17.25 -10.77
N ARG A 93 -2.86 -18.13 -10.31
CA ARG A 93 -3.04 -19.48 -10.84
C ARG A 93 -3.47 -19.47 -12.31
N ALA A 94 -4.45 -18.63 -12.66
CA ALA A 94 -4.91 -18.50 -14.05
C ALA A 94 -3.80 -18.02 -14.98
N CYS A 95 -2.88 -17.18 -14.55
CA CYS A 95 -1.68 -16.85 -15.32
C CYS A 95 -0.83 -18.10 -15.56
N ALA A 96 -0.49 -18.86 -14.53
CA ALA A 96 0.31 -20.09 -14.65
C ALA A 96 -0.35 -21.14 -15.54
N ASP A 97 -1.66 -21.34 -15.42
CA ASP A 97 -2.45 -22.27 -16.26
C ASP A 97 -2.44 -21.89 -17.77
N ASN A 98 -2.06 -20.66 -18.08
CA ASN A 98 -1.97 -20.14 -19.45
C ASN A 98 -0.52 -19.81 -19.89
N ASP A 99 0.47 -20.45 -19.27
CA ASP A 99 1.90 -20.25 -19.55
C ASP A 99 2.37 -18.78 -19.43
N LEU A 100 1.72 -18.00 -18.53
CA LEU A 100 2.09 -16.61 -18.22
C LEU A 100 2.73 -16.53 -16.84
N VAL A 101 3.85 -15.81 -16.73
CA VAL A 101 4.45 -15.52 -15.43
C VAL A 101 3.67 -14.39 -14.75
N PHE A 102 3.14 -14.65 -13.56
CA PHE A 102 2.62 -13.60 -12.70
C PHE A 102 3.79 -12.86 -12.01
N ILE A 103 3.92 -11.56 -12.24
CA ILE A 103 4.99 -10.74 -11.63
C ILE A 103 4.58 -10.37 -10.21
N GLY A 104 4.92 -11.25 -9.28
CA GLY A 104 4.53 -11.20 -7.87
C GLY A 104 4.90 -12.50 -7.17
N PRO A 105 4.38 -12.72 -5.95
CA PRO A 105 4.60 -13.96 -5.20
C PRO A 105 3.77 -15.14 -5.72
N ALA A 106 4.05 -16.32 -5.19
CA ALA A 106 3.27 -17.53 -5.46
C ALA A 106 1.83 -17.40 -4.91
N PRO A 107 0.83 -18.02 -5.60
CA PRO A 107 -0.56 -17.91 -5.18
C PRO A 107 -0.83 -18.42 -3.76
N GLU A 108 -0.10 -19.45 -3.29
CA GLU A 108 -0.20 -19.98 -1.94
C GLU A 108 0.24 -18.95 -0.88
N CYS A 109 1.20 -18.11 -1.23
CA CYS A 109 1.65 -17.02 -0.36
C CYS A 109 0.60 -15.90 -0.30
N ILE A 110 -0.04 -15.58 -1.44
CA ILE A 110 -1.14 -14.61 -1.49
C ILE A 110 -2.29 -15.09 -0.60
N ASP A 111 -2.70 -16.35 -0.71
CA ASP A 111 -3.76 -16.93 0.10
C ASP A 111 -3.44 -16.86 1.60
N ARG A 112 -2.23 -17.31 1.97
CA ARG A 112 -1.80 -17.37 3.38
C ARG A 112 -1.73 -15.99 4.01
N MET A 113 -1.21 -14.99 3.29
CA MET A 113 -1.06 -13.63 3.82
C MET A 113 -2.36 -12.82 3.71
N GLY A 114 -3.25 -13.18 2.80
CA GLY A 114 -4.59 -12.59 2.68
C GLY A 114 -5.54 -12.99 3.80
N ASP A 115 -5.32 -14.16 4.42
CA ASP A 115 -6.05 -14.59 5.62
C ASP A 115 -5.38 -14.02 6.87
N LYS A 116 -6.05 -13.08 7.55
CA LYS A 116 -5.49 -12.36 8.71
C LYS A 116 -5.17 -13.29 9.88
N ALA A 117 -5.95 -14.33 10.10
CA ALA A 117 -5.71 -15.29 11.19
C ALA A 117 -4.49 -16.16 10.86
N ALA A 118 -4.43 -16.74 9.65
CA ALA A 118 -3.30 -17.53 9.19
C ALA A 118 -1.99 -16.71 9.12
N ALA A 119 -2.06 -15.46 8.65
CA ALA A 119 -0.92 -14.56 8.63
C ALA A 119 -0.39 -14.30 10.04
N ARG A 120 -1.27 -13.95 10.99
CA ARG A 120 -0.90 -13.70 12.38
C ARG A 120 -0.29 -14.95 13.05
N GLU A 121 -0.90 -16.11 12.88
CA GLU A 121 -0.37 -17.37 13.40
C GLU A 121 1.04 -17.63 12.85
N THR A 122 1.22 -17.51 11.53
CA THR A 122 2.51 -17.69 10.87
C THR A 122 3.56 -16.71 11.44
N MET A 123 3.20 -15.45 11.63
CA MET A 123 4.11 -14.43 12.19
C MET A 123 4.48 -14.75 13.63
N THR A 124 3.52 -15.15 14.45
CA THR A 124 3.78 -15.55 15.84
C THR A 124 4.73 -16.75 15.91
N MET A 125 4.52 -17.78 15.08
CA MET A 125 5.37 -18.97 15.03
C MET A 125 6.82 -18.66 14.64
N CYS A 126 7.05 -17.69 13.76
CA CYS A 126 8.41 -17.28 13.35
C CYS A 126 9.02 -16.21 14.26
N GLY A 127 8.33 -15.81 15.34
CA GLY A 127 8.84 -14.86 16.33
C GLY A 127 8.83 -13.40 15.84
N VAL A 128 7.93 -13.05 14.92
CA VAL A 128 7.60 -11.66 14.59
C VAL A 128 6.58 -11.17 15.63
N PRO A 129 6.80 -10.01 16.27
CA PRO A 129 5.86 -9.49 17.25
C PRO A 129 4.48 -9.27 16.66
N THR A 130 3.44 -9.79 17.30
CA THR A 130 2.04 -9.55 16.94
C THR A 130 1.33 -8.86 18.10
N VAL A 131 0.28 -8.08 17.81
CA VAL A 131 -0.54 -7.47 18.88
C VAL A 131 -1.01 -8.58 19.81
N PRO A 132 -0.83 -8.49 21.15
CA PRO A 132 -1.36 -9.45 22.09
C PRO A 132 -2.87 -9.64 21.88
N GLY A 133 -3.33 -10.83 21.60
CA GLY A 133 -4.72 -11.13 21.29
C GLY A 133 -5.15 -12.51 21.78
N SER A 134 -6.45 -12.80 21.68
CA SER A 134 -7.01 -14.11 22.01
C SER A 134 -6.49 -15.19 21.08
N ASP A 135 -6.46 -16.42 21.58
CA ASP A 135 -6.14 -17.60 20.79
C ASP A 135 -7.37 -18.02 19.95
N GLY A 136 -7.61 -17.26 18.85
CA GLY A 136 -8.77 -17.46 18.00
C GLY A 136 -10.04 -16.71 18.46
N VAL A 137 -11.17 -17.28 18.07
CA VAL A 137 -12.51 -16.73 18.37
C VAL A 137 -12.78 -16.75 19.87
N VAL A 138 -13.42 -15.71 20.39
CA VAL A 138 -13.87 -15.63 21.78
C VAL A 138 -15.37 -15.92 21.83
N ASP A 139 -15.74 -16.99 22.55
CA ASP A 139 -17.11 -17.49 22.54
C ASP A 139 -18.02 -16.73 23.53
N SER A 140 -17.49 -16.25 24.66
CA SER A 140 -18.25 -15.63 25.72
C SER A 140 -17.67 -14.31 26.23
N VAL A 141 -18.52 -13.51 26.90
CA VAL A 141 -18.11 -12.29 27.60
C VAL A 141 -17.10 -12.58 28.72
N ASP A 142 -17.22 -13.76 29.36
CA ASP A 142 -16.32 -14.14 30.46
C ASP A 142 -14.92 -14.46 29.93
N ASP A 143 -14.80 -15.15 28.79
CA ASP A 143 -13.52 -15.38 28.14
C ASP A 143 -12.89 -14.07 27.67
N ALA A 144 -13.71 -13.14 27.13
CA ALA A 144 -13.27 -11.81 26.76
C ALA A 144 -12.73 -11.02 27.96
N ARG A 145 -13.39 -11.14 29.12
CA ARG A 145 -12.98 -10.49 30.36
C ARG A 145 -11.67 -11.06 30.88
N GLU A 146 -11.52 -12.37 30.94
CA GLU A 146 -10.27 -13.02 31.36
C GLU A 146 -9.10 -12.58 30.50
N PHE A 147 -9.29 -12.51 29.19
CA PHE A 147 -8.27 -11.98 28.28
C PHE A 147 -7.94 -10.51 28.58
N ALA A 148 -8.96 -9.64 28.67
CA ALA A 148 -8.78 -8.21 28.88
C ALA A 148 -8.08 -7.89 30.20
N GLU A 149 -8.40 -8.63 31.28
CA GLU A 149 -7.74 -8.52 32.59
C GLU A 149 -6.26 -8.94 32.51
N ARG A 150 -5.94 -9.98 31.73
CA ARG A 150 -4.57 -10.46 31.54
C ARG A 150 -3.69 -9.45 30.78
N VAL A 151 -4.21 -8.83 29.71
CA VAL A 151 -3.44 -7.92 28.86
C VAL A 151 -3.55 -6.44 29.29
N GLY A 152 -4.51 -6.14 30.14
CA GLY A 152 -4.87 -4.79 30.58
C GLY A 152 -5.68 -4.01 29.54
N TYR A 153 -6.56 -3.13 30.01
CA TYR A 153 -7.32 -2.21 29.17
C TYR A 153 -6.41 -1.08 28.64
N PRO A 154 -6.74 -0.44 27.50
CA PRO A 154 -7.89 -0.73 26.64
C PRO A 154 -7.64 -1.95 25.74
N VAL A 155 -8.75 -2.56 25.29
CA VAL A 155 -8.75 -3.68 24.33
C VAL A 155 -9.66 -3.38 23.14
N LEU A 156 -9.47 -4.10 22.06
CA LEU A 156 -10.23 -3.98 20.83
C LEU A 156 -10.88 -5.30 20.49
N ILE A 157 -12.21 -5.30 20.36
CA ILE A 157 -12.97 -6.45 19.87
C ILE A 157 -13.13 -6.30 18.35
N LYS A 158 -12.85 -7.37 17.60
CA LYS A 158 -12.91 -7.37 16.14
C LYS A 158 -13.72 -8.56 15.63
N ALA A 159 -14.52 -8.34 14.57
CA ALA A 159 -15.10 -9.45 13.82
C ALA A 159 -13.99 -10.29 13.18
N SER A 160 -14.14 -11.62 13.23
CA SER A 160 -13.23 -12.57 12.62
C SER A 160 -13.30 -12.52 11.10
N ALA A 161 -14.49 -12.27 10.54
CA ALA A 161 -14.73 -12.11 9.12
C ALA A 161 -14.86 -10.63 8.77
N GLY A 162 -14.30 -10.22 7.60
CA GLY A 162 -14.48 -8.88 7.06
C GLY A 162 -13.32 -7.90 7.30
N GLY A 163 -13.51 -6.65 6.88
CA GLY A 163 -12.53 -5.57 6.92
C GLY A 163 -13.18 -4.18 6.92
N GLY A 164 -12.36 -3.11 6.87
CA GLY A 164 -12.85 -1.74 6.78
C GLY A 164 -13.48 -1.17 8.07
N GLY A 165 -13.09 -1.70 9.24
CA GLY A 165 -13.52 -1.17 10.56
C GLY A 165 -14.92 -1.59 11.02
N LYS A 166 -15.68 -2.38 10.24
CA LYS A 166 -16.97 -2.92 10.65
C LYS A 166 -16.81 -4.06 11.65
N GLY A 167 -17.63 -4.08 12.69
CA GLY A 167 -17.54 -5.07 13.76
C GLY A 167 -16.35 -4.86 14.70
N MET A 168 -15.81 -3.64 14.76
CA MET A 168 -14.75 -3.25 15.69
C MET A 168 -15.32 -2.40 16.83
N ARG A 169 -14.92 -2.71 18.07
CA ARG A 169 -15.31 -1.94 19.27
C ARG A 169 -14.13 -1.78 20.20
N GLU A 170 -13.79 -0.54 20.50
CA GLU A 170 -12.84 -0.20 21.56
C GLU A 170 -13.51 -0.33 22.93
N VAL A 171 -12.76 -0.85 23.88
CA VAL A 171 -13.19 -1.04 25.26
C VAL A 171 -12.13 -0.48 26.17
N HIS A 172 -12.43 0.64 26.83
CA HIS A 172 -11.47 1.34 27.66
C HIS A 172 -11.54 0.95 29.14
N ALA A 173 -12.69 0.38 29.57
CA ALA A 173 -12.92 -0.02 30.96
C ALA A 173 -13.70 -1.34 31.05
N PRO A 174 -13.55 -2.11 32.16
CA PRO A 174 -14.22 -3.40 32.34
C PRO A 174 -15.74 -3.35 32.20
N GLU A 175 -16.35 -2.25 32.57
CA GLU A 175 -17.80 -2.01 32.58
C GLU A 175 -18.37 -1.99 31.16
N GLU A 176 -17.57 -1.58 30.18
CA GLU A 176 -17.97 -1.44 28.77
C GLU A 176 -17.93 -2.77 28.01
N LEU A 177 -17.17 -3.77 28.52
CA LEU A 177 -16.80 -4.97 27.79
C LEU A 177 -18.00 -5.79 27.31
N ALA A 178 -18.99 -6.01 28.18
CA ALA A 178 -20.13 -6.85 27.88
C ALA A 178 -20.99 -6.27 26.74
N ASP A 179 -21.30 -4.97 26.82
CA ASP A 179 -22.10 -4.28 25.81
C ASP A 179 -21.37 -4.19 24.48
N ALA A 180 -20.07 -3.87 24.50
CA ALA A 180 -19.21 -3.80 23.31
C ALA A 180 -19.10 -5.18 22.63
N PHE A 181 -18.95 -6.26 23.40
CA PHE A 181 -18.86 -7.63 22.88
C PHE A 181 -20.14 -8.04 22.15
N MET A 182 -21.31 -7.82 22.78
CA MET A 182 -22.59 -8.14 22.16
C MET A 182 -22.88 -7.29 20.92
N ALA A 183 -22.53 -6.01 20.95
CA ALA A 183 -22.68 -5.10 19.82
C ALA A 183 -21.76 -5.53 18.63
N ALA A 184 -20.52 -5.90 18.91
CA ALA A 184 -19.59 -6.38 17.88
C ALA A 184 -20.07 -7.65 17.22
N LYS A 185 -20.56 -8.64 18.00
CA LYS A 185 -21.16 -9.87 17.46
C LYS A 185 -22.39 -9.59 16.60
N ALA A 186 -23.29 -8.73 17.07
CA ALA A 186 -24.50 -8.39 16.32
C ALA A 186 -24.18 -7.69 14.98
N GLU A 187 -23.23 -6.77 14.97
CA GLU A 187 -22.78 -6.08 13.77
C GLU A 187 -22.06 -7.04 12.79
N ALA A 188 -21.20 -7.91 13.30
CA ALA A 188 -20.50 -8.92 12.52
C ALA A 188 -21.49 -9.87 11.83
N LYS A 189 -22.50 -10.34 12.57
CA LYS A 189 -23.56 -11.18 12.03
C LYS A 189 -24.37 -10.50 10.94
N ALA A 190 -24.72 -9.23 11.14
CA ALA A 190 -25.47 -8.45 10.16
C ALA A 190 -24.68 -8.15 8.89
N ALA A 191 -23.37 -7.85 9.04
CA ALA A 191 -22.52 -7.43 7.92
C ALA A 191 -21.91 -8.61 7.15
N PHE A 192 -21.58 -9.73 7.84
CA PHE A 192 -20.78 -10.82 7.29
C PHE A 192 -21.45 -12.19 7.39
N ALA A 193 -22.65 -12.29 7.94
CA ALA A 193 -23.36 -13.54 8.25
C ALA A 193 -22.59 -14.49 9.20
N ASN A 194 -21.54 -13.97 9.85
CA ASN A 194 -20.71 -14.65 10.85
C ASN A 194 -20.57 -13.74 12.07
N ASP A 195 -20.85 -14.25 13.28
CA ASP A 195 -20.76 -13.52 14.54
C ASP A 195 -19.49 -13.82 15.35
N ASP A 196 -18.53 -14.52 14.75
CA ASP A 196 -17.25 -14.78 15.38
C ASP A 196 -16.48 -13.49 15.61
N VAL A 197 -16.03 -13.27 16.84
CA VAL A 197 -15.19 -12.16 17.24
C VAL A 197 -13.95 -12.63 17.96
N TYR A 198 -12.88 -11.88 17.83
CA TYR A 198 -11.68 -12.03 18.64
C TYR A 198 -11.37 -10.72 19.36
N ILE A 199 -10.51 -10.78 20.37
CA ILE A 199 -10.13 -9.61 21.18
C ILE A 199 -8.61 -9.47 21.15
N GLU A 200 -8.16 -8.22 21.09
CA GLU A 200 -6.73 -7.89 21.14
C GLU A 200 -6.48 -6.63 21.97
N LYS A 201 -5.24 -6.45 22.41
CA LYS A 201 -4.80 -5.21 23.03
C LYS A 201 -4.99 -4.05 22.06
N LEU A 202 -5.62 -2.95 22.52
CA LEU A 202 -5.67 -1.72 21.74
C LEU A 202 -4.33 -0.99 21.85
N VAL A 203 -3.67 -0.79 20.73
CA VAL A 203 -2.48 0.06 20.65
C VAL A 203 -2.94 1.51 20.53
N LEU A 204 -2.67 2.32 21.56
CA LEU A 204 -3.13 3.69 21.61
C LEU A 204 -2.25 4.61 20.77
N ARG A 205 -2.88 5.40 19.90
CA ARG A 205 -2.22 6.37 19.03
C ARG A 205 -0.95 5.78 18.38
N PRO A 206 -1.08 4.67 17.63
CA PRO A 206 0.10 4.06 17.01
C PRO A 206 0.59 4.92 15.86
N ARG A 207 1.83 4.67 15.45
CA ARG A 207 2.29 5.00 14.09
C ARG A 207 2.09 3.79 13.19
N HIS A 208 1.84 4.08 11.94
CA HIS A 208 1.84 3.07 10.88
C HIS A 208 3.21 3.10 10.21
N VAL A 209 4.04 2.13 10.53
CA VAL A 209 5.39 1.99 9.96
C VAL A 209 5.47 0.67 9.21
N GLU A 210 6.04 0.69 8.03
CA GLU A 210 6.12 -0.48 7.18
C GLU A 210 7.53 -0.69 6.61
N ILE A 211 7.87 -1.95 6.34
CA ILE A 211 9.18 -2.32 5.79
C ILE A 211 9.00 -2.87 4.37
N GLN A 212 9.64 -2.21 3.41
CA GLN A 212 9.76 -2.74 2.05
C GLN A 212 10.68 -3.95 2.03
N VAL A 213 10.24 -5.04 1.43
CA VAL A 213 11.04 -6.25 1.26
C VAL A 213 11.16 -6.63 -0.21
N LEU A 214 12.29 -7.27 -0.56
CA LEU A 214 12.51 -7.95 -1.84
C LEU A 214 13.05 -9.36 -1.54
N ALA A 215 12.61 -10.33 -2.34
CA ALA A 215 13.10 -11.70 -2.26
C ALA A 215 13.20 -12.32 -3.66
N ASP A 216 14.28 -13.04 -3.94
CA ASP A 216 14.54 -13.73 -5.21
C ASP A 216 14.65 -15.25 -5.05
N ASP A 217 14.77 -15.97 -6.18
CA ASP A 217 14.92 -17.42 -6.20
C ASP A 217 16.36 -17.89 -5.87
N PHE A 218 17.27 -16.97 -5.62
CA PHE A 218 18.68 -17.26 -5.33
C PHE A 218 19.00 -17.23 -3.83
N GLY A 219 17.97 -17.05 -2.99
CA GLY A 219 18.07 -17.05 -1.55
C GLY A 219 18.32 -15.68 -0.93
N HIS A 220 18.32 -14.61 -1.72
CA HIS A 220 18.42 -13.26 -1.20
C HIS A 220 17.03 -12.79 -0.71
N GLN A 221 16.98 -12.32 0.53
CA GLN A 221 15.80 -11.74 1.16
C GLN A 221 16.25 -10.51 1.94
N ILE A 222 15.88 -9.34 1.46
CA ILE A 222 16.36 -8.06 1.96
C ILE A 222 15.24 -7.11 2.36
N ALA A 223 15.55 -6.21 3.28
CA ALA A 223 14.70 -5.09 3.66
C ALA A 223 15.30 -3.78 3.11
N LEU A 224 14.47 -2.95 2.47
CA LEU A 224 14.83 -1.69 1.83
C LEU A 224 14.41 -0.46 2.65
N CYS A 225 14.74 -0.43 3.93
CA CYS A 225 14.32 0.60 4.88
C CYS A 225 12.80 0.63 5.13
N GLU A 226 12.40 1.53 6.01
CA GLU A 226 11.01 1.74 6.40
C GLU A 226 10.38 2.96 5.73
N ARG A 227 9.03 2.97 5.76
CA ARG A 227 8.18 4.12 5.47
C ARG A 227 7.28 4.39 6.68
N ASP A 228 7.03 5.66 6.96
CA ASP A 228 6.01 6.11 7.91
C ASP A 228 4.76 6.54 7.13
N CYS A 229 3.65 5.87 7.39
CA CYS A 229 2.38 6.05 6.70
C CYS A 229 1.28 6.51 7.68
N SER A 230 1.66 7.24 8.73
CA SER A 230 0.74 7.63 9.81
C SER A 230 -0.27 8.70 9.38
N ILE A 231 0.02 9.50 8.34
CA ILE A 231 -0.95 10.49 7.83
C ILE A 231 -1.97 9.78 6.93
N GLN A 232 -3.10 9.46 7.53
CA GLN A 232 -4.16 8.71 6.87
C GLN A 232 -5.54 9.19 7.31
N ARG A 233 -6.54 8.99 6.46
CA ARG A 233 -7.93 9.26 6.74
C ARG A 233 -8.75 7.99 6.54
N ARG A 234 -9.48 7.56 7.57
CA ARG A 234 -10.28 6.32 7.53
C ARG A 234 -9.48 5.12 7.01
N HIS A 235 -8.25 4.96 7.48
CA HIS A 235 -7.28 3.93 7.07
C HIS A 235 -6.82 4.02 5.61
N GLN A 236 -7.02 5.14 4.94
CA GLN A 236 -6.45 5.44 3.62
C GLN A 236 -5.28 6.40 3.79
N LYS A 237 -4.10 5.97 3.40
CA LYS A 237 -2.86 6.77 3.44
C LYS A 237 -3.00 7.98 2.51
N LEU A 238 -2.54 9.14 2.93
CA LEU A 238 -2.57 10.40 2.16
C LEU A 238 -1.18 10.99 1.95
N LEU A 239 -0.29 10.81 2.94
CA LEU A 239 1.09 11.26 2.89
C LEU A 239 1.97 10.22 3.55
N GLU A 240 3.10 9.93 2.92
CA GLU A 240 4.10 8.97 3.40
C GLU A 240 5.48 9.60 3.41
N GLU A 241 6.31 9.24 4.40
CA GLU A 241 7.70 9.68 4.47
C GLU A 241 8.65 8.52 4.73
N ALA A 242 9.88 8.63 4.25
CA ALA A 242 10.96 7.68 4.48
C ALA A 242 12.30 8.42 4.61
N PRO A 243 13.13 8.05 5.63
CA PRO A 243 12.83 7.14 6.73
C PRO A 243 11.82 7.72 7.72
N SER A 244 11.26 6.87 8.61
CA SER A 244 10.38 7.33 9.67
C SER A 244 11.13 8.21 10.68
N PRO A 245 10.59 9.39 11.05
CA PRO A 245 11.19 10.24 12.09
C PRO A 245 11.13 9.63 13.50
N ALA A 246 10.34 8.56 13.67
CA ALA A 246 10.16 7.88 14.96
C ALA A 246 11.19 6.77 15.24
N LEU A 247 11.96 6.34 14.25
CA LEU A 247 12.86 5.21 14.38
C LEU A 247 14.31 5.67 14.58
N ASP A 248 14.93 5.20 15.67
CA ASP A 248 16.37 5.17 15.77
C ASP A 248 16.96 3.98 14.96
N GLU A 249 18.28 3.93 14.85
CA GLU A 249 18.99 2.87 14.10
C GLU A 249 18.73 1.46 14.67
N THR A 250 18.59 1.34 15.98
CA THR A 250 18.35 0.06 16.65
C THR A 250 16.96 -0.48 16.35
N LEU A 251 15.94 0.37 16.46
CA LEU A 251 14.56 0.01 16.18
C LEU A 251 14.37 -0.32 14.70
N ARG A 252 14.94 0.49 13.79
CA ARG A 252 14.96 0.24 12.35
C ARG A 252 15.53 -1.14 12.04
N ARG A 253 16.68 -1.48 12.61
CA ARG A 253 17.32 -2.80 12.44
C ARG A 253 16.43 -3.93 12.96
N ASN A 254 15.80 -3.76 14.12
CA ASN A 254 14.93 -4.78 14.71
C ASN A 254 13.71 -5.03 13.84
N MET A 255 13.09 -3.98 13.31
CA MET A 255 11.95 -4.08 12.39
C MET A 255 12.35 -4.74 11.06
N ALA A 256 13.50 -4.35 10.49
CA ALA A 256 14.04 -4.98 9.28
C ALA A 256 14.29 -6.48 9.48
N VAL A 257 14.88 -6.89 10.62
CA VAL A 257 15.08 -8.30 10.96
C VAL A 257 13.76 -9.04 11.09
N ALA A 258 12.75 -8.43 11.71
CA ALA A 258 11.41 -9.02 11.82
C ALA A 258 10.75 -9.19 10.44
N ALA A 259 10.88 -8.19 9.55
CA ALA A 259 10.36 -8.27 8.19
C ALA A 259 11.02 -9.38 7.36
N VAL A 260 12.35 -9.53 7.44
CA VAL A 260 13.08 -10.62 6.76
C VAL A 260 12.67 -12.00 7.32
N LYS A 261 12.44 -12.13 8.65
CA LYS A 261 11.89 -13.37 9.22
C LYS A 261 10.51 -13.70 8.68
N ALA A 262 9.63 -12.69 8.55
CA ALA A 262 8.30 -12.87 7.97
C ALA A 262 8.38 -13.39 6.53
N VAL A 263 9.22 -12.77 5.70
CA VAL A 263 9.45 -13.17 4.29
C VAL A 263 9.93 -14.62 4.19
N ARG A 264 10.87 -15.03 5.05
CA ARG A 264 11.40 -16.41 5.11
C ARG A 264 10.34 -17.42 5.50
N ALA A 265 9.50 -17.07 6.47
CA ALA A 265 8.49 -17.99 7.00
C ALA A 265 7.43 -18.40 5.97
N VAL A 266 7.24 -17.59 4.93
CA VAL A 266 6.23 -17.80 3.88
C VAL A 266 6.84 -18.10 2.52
N ASP A 267 8.15 -18.30 2.44
CA ASP A 267 8.90 -18.51 1.19
C ASP A 267 8.54 -17.46 0.12
N TYR A 268 8.58 -16.19 0.56
CA TYR A 268 8.15 -15.06 -0.26
C TYR A 268 9.07 -14.83 -1.44
N ARG A 269 8.49 -14.44 -2.57
CA ARG A 269 9.20 -14.02 -3.77
C ARG A 269 8.66 -12.69 -4.29
N ASN A 270 9.54 -11.89 -4.89
CA ASN A 270 9.26 -10.59 -5.48
C ASN A 270 9.17 -9.46 -4.44
N ALA A 271 8.54 -8.33 -4.79
CA ALA A 271 8.39 -7.20 -3.89
C ALA A 271 7.17 -7.34 -2.99
N GLY A 272 7.33 -7.06 -1.71
CA GLY A 272 6.26 -7.03 -0.72
C GLY A 272 6.53 -6.02 0.38
N THR A 273 5.56 -5.83 1.24
CA THR A 273 5.67 -4.90 2.37
C THR A 273 5.09 -5.52 3.63
N ILE A 274 5.83 -5.43 4.73
CA ILE A 274 5.37 -5.83 6.05
C ILE A 274 4.95 -4.57 6.82
N GLU A 275 3.67 -4.47 7.14
CA GLU A 275 3.10 -3.35 7.89
C GLU A 275 3.09 -3.63 9.39
N PHE A 276 3.46 -2.62 10.17
CA PHE A 276 3.52 -2.68 11.63
C PHE A 276 2.80 -1.50 12.26
N LEU A 277 2.20 -1.75 13.43
CA LEU A 277 1.86 -0.69 14.38
C LEU A 277 3.04 -0.48 15.32
N LEU A 278 3.51 0.75 15.42
CA LEU A 278 4.54 1.17 16.37
C LEU A 278 3.87 1.95 17.51
N ASP A 279 4.06 1.49 18.75
CA ASP A 279 3.55 2.18 19.92
C ASP A 279 4.52 3.27 20.44
N ASN A 280 4.06 4.04 21.44
CA ASN A 280 4.84 5.14 22.02
C ASN A 280 6.02 4.65 22.88
N ASP A 281 6.07 3.37 23.23
CA ASP A 281 7.16 2.76 24.00
C ASP A 281 8.24 2.15 23.08
N GLY A 282 8.10 2.29 21.76
CA GLY A 282 9.00 1.72 20.77
C GLY A 282 8.78 0.23 20.51
N LYS A 283 7.65 -0.34 20.93
CA LYS A 283 7.27 -1.70 20.59
C LYS A 283 6.51 -1.67 19.27
N PHE A 284 6.80 -2.63 18.41
CA PHE A 284 6.13 -2.75 17.13
C PHE A 284 5.44 -4.11 17.00
N TYR A 285 4.32 -4.13 16.27
CA TYR A 285 3.47 -5.29 16.13
C TYR A 285 3.07 -5.46 14.67
N PHE A 286 3.20 -6.67 14.15
CA PHE A 286 2.74 -7.04 12.82
C PHE A 286 1.24 -6.72 12.66
N MET A 287 0.90 -6.06 11.58
CA MET A 287 -0.47 -5.76 11.20
C MET A 287 -0.92 -6.61 10.02
N GLU A 288 -0.21 -6.51 8.91
CA GLU A 288 -0.47 -7.28 7.70
C GLU A 288 0.74 -7.32 6.77
N MET A 289 0.69 -8.18 5.76
CA MET A 289 1.64 -8.19 4.66
C MET A 289 0.91 -7.88 3.35
N ASN A 290 1.39 -6.88 2.64
CA ASN A 290 0.96 -6.61 1.28
C ASN A 290 1.84 -7.39 0.31
N THR A 291 1.24 -8.31 -0.44
CA THR A 291 1.92 -9.25 -1.33
C THR A 291 2.10 -8.67 -2.75
N ARG A 292 2.43 -7.39 -2.82
CA ARG A 292 2.56 -6.59 -4.05
C ARG A 292 3.42 -5.36 -3.82
N VAL A 293 3.72 -4.63 -4.88
CA VAL A 293 4.21 -3.26 -4.75
C VAL A 293 3.11 -2.36 -4.16
N GLN A 294 3.49 -1.35 -3.38
CA GLN A 294 2.56 -0.37 -2.82
C GLN A 294 2.64 0.98 -3.56
N VAL A 295 1.62 1.84 -3.34
CA VAL A 295 1.55 3.19 -3.92
C VAL A 295 2.81 3.97 -3.58
N GLU A 296 3.21 3.92 -2.32
CA GLU A 296 4.29 4.68 -1.66
C GLU A 296 5.70 4.11 -1.88
N HIS A 297 5.87 3.13 -2.78
CA HIS A 297 7.21 2.61 -3.12
C HIS A 297 8.21 3.70 -3.56
N PRO A 298 7.80 4.82 -4.19
CA PRO A 298 8.74 5.84 -4.63
C PRO A 298 9.56 6.49 -3.53
N VAL A 299 9.05 6.64 -2.29
CA VAL A 299 9.88 7.22 -1.20
C VAL A 299 11.04 6.29 -0.83
N THR A 300 10.81 4.96 -0.84
CA THR A 300 11.88 3.98 -0.66
C THR A 300 12.90 4.04 -1.79
N GLU A 301 12.46 4.13 -3.05
CA GLU A 301 13.34 4.28 -4.20
C GLU A 301 14.23 5.52 -4.09
N GLN A 302 13.68 6.65 -3.59
CA GLN A 302 14.43 7.90 -3.45
C GLN A 302 15.56 7.81 -2.40
N ILE A 303 15.33 7.09 -1.30
CA ILE A 303 16.33 7.01 -0.22
C ILE A 303 17.29 5.83 -0.36
N THR A 304 16.99 4.85 -1.23
CA THR A 304 17.85 3.67 -1.44
C THR A 304 18.52 3.64 -2.80
N GLY A 305 17.98 4.35 -3.80
CA GLY A 305 18.43 4.26 -5.19
C GLY A 305 17.98 3.00 -5.93
N VAL A 306 17.23 2.10 -5.29
CA VAL A 306 16.73 0.85 -5.89
C VAL A 306 15.42 1.10 -6.64
N ASP A 307 15.36 0.79 -7.93
CA ASP A 307 14.12 0.80 -8.72
C ASP A 307 13.34 -0.50 -8.48
N ILE A 308 12.37 -0.44 -7.56
CA ILE A 308 11.60 -1.61 -7.10
C ILE A 308 10.85 -2.29 -8.27
N ILE A 309 10.31 -1.52 -9.21
CA ILE A 309 9.60 -2.09 -10.35
C ILE A 309 10.55 -2.84 -11.29
N LYS A 310 11.76 -2.32 -11.50
CA LYS A 310 12.77 -3.06 -12.27
C LYS A 310 13.19 -4.34 -11.58
N GLU A 311 13.35 -4.31 -10.27
CA GLU A 311 13.68 -5.52 -9.50
C GLU A 311 12.54 -6.56 -9.57
N GLN A 312 11.26 -6.13 -9.52
CA GLN A 312 10.13 -7.03 -9.75
C GLN A 312 10.22 -7.76 -11.10
N LEU A 313 10.57 -7.03 -12.17
CA LEU A 313 10.72 -7.59 -13.51
C LEU A 313 11.91 -8.56 -13.60
N ARG A 314 13.07 -8.22 -12.99
CA ARG A 314 14.26 -9.08 -12.93
C ARG A 314 13.98 -10.39 -12.22
N ILE A 315 13.47 -10.30 -10.98
CA ILE A 315 13.15 -11.46 -10.17
C ILE A 315 12.15 -12.38 -10.87
N ALA A 316 11.09 -11.82 -11.43
CA ALA A 316 10.08 -12.59 -12.13
C ALA A 316 10.61 -13.26 -13.41
N SER A 317 11.61 -12.68 -14.06
CA SER A 317 12.27 -13.28 -15.23
C SER A 317 13.30 -14.37 -14.89
N GLY A 318 13.48 -14.68 -13.59
CA GLY A 318 14.44 -15.67 -13.11
C GLY A 318 15.89 -15.13 -13.00
N GLU A 319 16.06 -13.82 -12.96
CA GLU A 319 17.36 -13.18 -12.67
C GLU A 319 17.49 -12.87 -11.18
N PRO A 320 18.72 -12.89 -10.62
CA PRO A 320 18.92 -12.42 -9.25
C PRO A 320 18.59 -10.92 -9.16
N MET A 321 18.17 -10.45 -7.97
CA MET A 321 18.01 -9.02 -7.73
C MET A 321 19.36 -8.31 -7.86
N SER A 322 19.36 -7.12 -8.44
CA SER A 322 20.62 -6.38 -8.70
C SER A 322 21.24 -5.75 -7.45
N CYS A 323 20.43 -5.57 -6.40
CA CYS A 323 20.80 -4.87 -5.17
C CYS A 323 21.08 -5.79 -3.97
N ALA A 324 21.18 -7.10 -4.16
CA ALA A 324 21.36 -8.07 -3.07
C ALA A 324 22.57 -7.79 -2.19
N ASP A 325 23.70 -7.41 -2.80
CA ASP A 325 24.98 -7.17 -2.11
C ASP A 325 25.04 -5.79 -1.41
N GLU A 326 24.04 -4.93 -1.61
CA GLU A 326 23.98 -3.60 -0.99
C GLU A 326 23.34 -3.60 0.40
N ALA A 327 22.71 -4.71 0.80
CA ALA A 327 22.10 -4.84 2.13
C ALA A 327 23.16 -4.98 3.26
N PRO A 328 22.95 -4.41 4.47
CA PRO A 328 21.78 -3.62 4.87
C PRO A 328 21.78 -2.19 4.30
N PHE A 329 20.61 -1.74 3.86
CA PHE A 329 20.47 -0.38 3.32
C PHE A 329 20.52 0.68 4.42
N VAL A 330 21.24 1.75 4.14
CA VAL A 330 21.27 2.97 4.96
C VAL A 330 20.52 4.06 4.19
N PRO A 331 19.51 4.72 4.79
CA PRO A 331 18.77 5.76 4.11
C PRO A 331 19.68 6.89 3.65
N ASN A 332 19.58 7.27 2.38
CA ASN A 332 20.27 8.43 1.81
C ASN A 332 19.30 9.62 1.75
N GLY A 333 19.38 10.49 2.74
CA GLY A 333 18.47 11.64 2.85
C GLY A 333 17.08 11.26 3.35
N HIS A 334 16.09 12.07 2.97
CA HIS A 334 14.70 11.93 3.38
C HIS A 334 13.76 12.21 2.21
N ALA A 335 12.73 11.38 2.04
CA ALA A 335 11.74 11.54 0.98
C ALA A 335 10.32 11.64 1.58
N ILE A 336 9.47 12.42 0.93
CA ILE A 336 8.05 12.57 1.29
C ILE A 336 7.24 12.41 0.01
N GLU A 337 6.21 11.56 0.05
CA GLU A 337 5.21 11.41 -1.02
C GLU A 337 3.90 12.06 -0.59
N PHE A 338 3.28 12.79 -1.51
CA PHE A 338 1.96 13.38 -1.36
C PHE A 338 1.04 12.75 -2.40
N ARG A 339 -0.06 12.12 -1.96
CA ARG A 339 -1.08 11.59 -2.87
C ARG A 339 -1.99 12.72 -3.33
N ILE A 340 -1.88 13.07 -4.58
CA ILE A 340 -2.74 14.10 -5.19
C ILE A 340 -3.99 13.43 -5.74
N ASN A 341 -5.05 13.48 -4.95
CA ASN A 341 -6.34 12.89 -5.28
C ASN A 341 -7.32 13.95 -5.77
N ALA A 342 -8.21 13.57 -6.69
CA ALA A 342 -9.36 14.37 -7.12
C ALA A 342 -10.47 14.32 -6.04
N GLU A 343 -10.20 14.97 -4.92
CA GLU A 343 -11.05 15.03 -3.72
C GLU A 343 -11.07 16.45 -3.17
N ASP A 344 -12.17 16.80 -2.50
CA ASP A 344 -12.40 18.10 -1.90
C ASP A 344 -12.24 18.03 -0.38
N PRO A 345 -11.06 18.43 0.18
CA PRO A 345 -10.81 18.36 1.61
C PRO A 345 -11.76 19.25 2.43
N GLU A 346 -12.18 20.41 1.92
CA GLU A 346 -13.08 21.34 2.60
C GLU A 346 -14.49 20.76 2.75
N ASN A 347 -14.86 19.82 1.88
CA ASN A 347 -16.16 19.14 1.90
C ASN A 347 -16.04 17.66 2.27
N GLY A 348 -15.17 17.33 3.24
CA GLY A 348 -15.01 15.99 3.80
C GLY A 348 -14.39 14.98 2.83
N PHE A 349 -13.47 15.43 1.97
CA PHE A 349 -12.75 14.60 0.98
C PHE A 349 -13.71 13.91 -0.01
N ARG A 350 -14.78 14.60 -0.37
CA ARG A 350 -15.72 14.08 -1.37
C ARG A 350 -15.01 13.96 -2.72
N PRO A 351 -15.12 12.81 -3.43
CA PRO A 351 -14.58 12.66 -4.77
C PRO A 351 -15.09 13.74 -5.73
N CYS A 352 -14.19 14.29 -6.53
CA CYS A 352 -14.45 15.34 -7.51
C CYS A 352 -14.05 14.89 -8.92
N PRO A 353 -14.79 13.93 -9.55
CA PRO A 353 -14.57 13.58 -10.94
C PRO A 353 -14.83 14.77 -11.84
N GLY A 354 -14.08 14.89 -12.93
CA GLY A 354 -14.23 16.03 -13.84
C GLY A 354 -13.14 16.07 -14.89
N THR A 355 -13.11 17.14 -15.66
CA THR A 355 -12.09 17.37 -16.69
C THR A 355 -11.02 18.31 -16.15
N ILE A 356 -9.77 17.87 -16.20
CA ILE A 356 -8.61 18.70 -15.86
C ILE A 356 -8.43 19.74 -16.99
N THR A 357 -8.53 21.03 -16.66
CA THR A 357 -8.37 22.11 -17.63
C THR A 357 -6.93 22.62 -17.67
N ARG A 358 -6.19 22.50 -16.55
CA ARG A 358 -4.79 22.86 -16.41
C ARG A 358 -4.06 21.83 -15.57
N PHE A 359 -2.82 21.51 -15.93
CA PHE A 359 -1.97 20.55 -15.22
C PHE A 359 -0.50 20.98 -15.33
N ASP A 360 -0.07 21.84 -14.41
CA ASP A 360 1.31 22.33 -14.35
C ASP A 360 2.03 21.58 -13.21
N VAL A 361 2.99 20.74 -13.57
CA VAL A 361 3.74 19.95 -12.60
C VAL A 361 4.95 20.72 -12.06
N PRO A 362 5.28 20.59 -10.77
CA PRO A 362 6.49 21.16 -10.20
C PRO A 362 7.73 20.46 -10.74
N GLY A 363 8.87 21.15 -10.67
CA GLY A 363 10.15 20.65 -11.12
C GLY A 363 11.32 20.97 -10.19
N GLY A 364 12.53 20.83 -10.70
CA GLY A 364 13.77 21.11 -9.99
C GLY A 364 14.36 19.90 -9.25
N PRO A 365 15.57 20.07 -8.64
CA PRO A 365 16.28 18.97 -7.98
C PRO A 365 15.45 18.33 -6.87
N GLY A 366 15.45 16.98 -6.82
CA GLY A 366 14.75 16.21 -5.79
C GLY A 366 13.23 16.31 -5.85
N VAL A 367 12.64 16.60 -7.02
CA VAL A 367 11.20 16.56 -7.27
C VAL A 367 10.90 15.53 -8.34
N ARG A 368 10.00 14.58 -8.03
CA ARG A 368 9.51 13.54 -8.92
C ARG A 368 7.98 13.58 -8.93
N VAL A 369 7.39 13.52 -10.10
CA VAL A 369 5.93 13.43 -10.25
C VAL A 369 5.58 12.15 -11.01
N GLU A 370 4.78 11.31 -10.39
CA GLU A 370 4.15 10.14 -11.02
C GLU A 370 2.70 10.48 -11.36
N ALA A 371 2.40 10.64 -12.64
CA ALA A 371 1.06 11.01 -13.10
C ALA A 371 0.74 10.32 -14.41
N TYR A 372 -0.56 10.08 -14.65
CA TYR A 372 -1.07 9.52 -15.90
C TYR A 372 -2.01 10.48 -16.65
N VAL A 373 -2.15 11.68 -16.14
CA VAL A 373 -3.06 12.72 -16.63
C VAL A 373 -2.29 13.93 -17.19
N GLN A 374 -2.99 14.72 -17.94
CA GLN A 374 -2.55 16.02 -18.50
C GLN A 374 -3.78 16.94 -18.65
N ALA A 375 -3.59 18.18 -19.08
CA ALA A 375 -4.69 19.06 -19.46
C ALA A 375 -5.57 18.37 -20.54
N GLY A 376 -6.88 18.38 -20.33
CA GLY A 376 -7.87 17.69 -21.16
C GLY A 376 -8.22 16.27 -20.69
N SER A 377 -7.49 15.70 -19.72
CA SER A 377 -7.82 14.39 -19.15
C SER A 377 -9.09 14.43 -18.33
N VAL A 378 -9.88 13.35 -18.37
CA VAL A 378 -11.12 13.19 -17.60
C VAL A 378 -10.85 12.22 -16.45
N ILE A 379 -11.11 12.69 -15.22
CA ILE A 379 -11.10 11.83 -14.02
C ILE A 379 -12.45 11.13 -13.93
N SER A 380 -12.41 9.82 -14.09
CA SER A 380 -13.61 8.97 -14.13
C SER A 380 -14.14 8.70 -12.71
N PRO A 381 -15.47 8.68 -12.50
CA PRO A 381 -16.07 8.28 -11.22
C PRO A 381 -16.05 6.75 -10.99
N PHE A 382 -15.56 5.95 -11.92
CA PHE A 382 -15.56 4.48 -11.82
C PHE A 382 -14.37 3.91 -11.09
N TYR A 383 -13.33 4.72 -10.84
CA TYR A 383 -12.06 4.27 -10.29
C TYR A 383 -11.60 5.18 -9.14
N ASP A 384 -10.47 4.83 -8.54
CA ASP A 384 -9.82 5.63 -7.51
C ASP A 384 -9.58 7.08 -7.98
N SER A 385 -9.63 8.01 -7.03
CA SER A 385 -9.50 9.44 -7.25
C SER A 385 -8.07 9.92 -7.50
N MET A 386 -7.06 9.08 -7.38
CA MET A 386 -5.64 9.46 -7.50
C MET A 386 -5.33 10.00 -8.90
N VAL A 387 -4.84 11.23 -8.94
CA VAL A 387 -4.44 11.95 -10.15
C VAL A 387 -2.95 11.84 -10.39
N ALA A 388 -2.18 12.00 -9.31
CA ALA A 388 -0.73 11.99 -9.32
C ALA A 388 -0.18 11.67 -7.92
N LYS A 389 1.12 11.34 -7.88
CA LYS A 389 1.93 11.36 -6.66
C LYS A 389 3.02 12.42 -6.85
N LEU A 390 3.17 13.30 -5.89
CA LEU A 390 4.29 14.21 -5.80
C LEU A 390 5.27 13.66 -4.78
N ILE A 391 6.48 13.35 -5.19
CA ILE A 391 7.54 12.85 -4.34
C ILE A 391 8.65 13.91 -4.28
N VAL A 392 9.06 14.27 -3.06
CA VAL A 392 10.19 15.16 -2.84
C VAL A 392 11.27 14.44 -2.05
N TRP A 393 12.52 14.75 -2.35
CA TRP A 393 13.69 14.23 -1.65
C TRP A 393 14.58 15.38 -1.18
N GLY A 394 15.14 15.28 0.02
CA GLY A 394 16.13 16.21 0.59
C GLY A 394 17.27 15.46 1.25
N ARG A 395 18.39 16.12 1.53
CA ARG A 395 19.52 15.54 2.28
C ARG A 395 19.14 15.18 3.71
N ASP A 396 18.12 15.85 4.21
CA ASP A 396 17.52 15.67 5.53
C ASP A 396 16.03 16.01 5.44
N ARG A 397 15.31 15.78 6.55
CA ARG A 397 13.86 16.02 6.62
C ARG A 397 13.50 17.49 6.43
N ASP A 398 14.30 18.43 6.95
CA ASP A 398 14.04 19.86 6.83
C ASP A 398 14.11 20.32 5.37
N GLU A 399 15.10 19.84 4.62
CA GLU A 399 15.20 20.12 3.19
C GLU A 399 14.03 19.47 2.41
N ALA A 400 13.63 18.25 2.77
CA ALA A 400 12.48 17.59 2.16
C ALA A 400 11.16 18.37 2.42
N LEU A 401 10.93 18.82 3.66
CA LEU A 401 9.79 19.67 4.02
C LEU A 401 9.78 21.00 3.24
N ALA A 402 10.93 21.70 3.19
CA ALA A 402 11.05 22.94 2.44
C ALA A 402 10.78 22.74 0.94
N ARG A 403 11.27 21.63 0.38
CA ARG A 403 11.05 21.24 -1.01
C ARG A 403 9.60 20.87 -1.28
N GLY A 404 8.94 20.18 -0.34
CA GLY A 404 7.52 19.87 -0.38
C GLY A 404 6.65 21.13 -0.46
N ARG A 405 6.91 22.11 0.42
CA ARG A 405 6.19 23.41 0.39
C ARG A 405 6.32 24.09 -0.94
N ARG A 406 7.54 24.20 -1.48
CA ARG A 406 7.76 24.81 -2.78
C ARG A 406 7.07 24.02 -3.89
N ALA A 407 7.25 22.72 -3.96
CA ALA A 407 6.68 21.89 -5.01
C ALA A 407 5.15 21.92 -5.02
N LEU A 408 4.50 21.83 -3.84
CA LEU A 408 3.04 21.95 -3.74
C LEU A 408 2.53 23.34 -4.15
N SER A 409 3.31 24.41 -3.92
CA SER A 409 2.92 25.76 -4.36
C SER A 409 3.03 25.97 -5.88
N GLU A 410 3.85 25.19 -6.56
CA GLU A 410 4.02 25.18 -8.02
C GLU A 410 3.05 24.22 -8.72
N PHE A 411 2.49 23.24 -8.00
CA PHE A 411 1.63 22.21 -8.58
C PHE A 411 0.22 22.79 -8.81
N ASN A 412 -0.08 23.15 -10.04
CA ASN A 412 -1.37 23.77 -10.37
C ASN A 412 -2.25 22.83 -11.20
N ILE A 413 -3.38 22.44 -10.61
CA ILE A 413 -4.40 21.58 -11.23
C ILE A 413 -5.73 22.33 -11.17
N GLU A 414 -6.34 22.59 -12.35
CA GLU A 414 -7.63 23.26 -12.45
C GLU A 414 -8.68 22.36 -13.13
N GLY A 415 -9.95 22.63 -12.85
CA GLY A 415 -11.10 21.88 -13.38
C GLY A 415 -11.64 20.84 -12.42
N ILE A 416 -10.86 20.48 -11.39
CA ILE A 416 -11.26 19.56 -10.30
C ILE A 416 -10.72 20.10 -8.96
N ALA A 417 -11.34 19.73 -7.84
CA ALA A 417 -10.73 19.90 -6.52
C ALA A 417 -9.70 18.79 -6.27
N THR A 418 -8.66 19.11 -5.51
CA THR A 418 -7.58 18.16 -5.18
C THR A 418 -7.15 18.25 -3.73
N THR A 419 -6.40 17.24 -3.25
CA THR A 419 -5.82 17.20 -1.91
C THR A 419 -4.61 18.13 -1.70
N ILE A 420 -4.19 18.91 -2.70
CA ILE A 420 -3.05 19.85 -2.59
C ILE A 420 -3.19 20.81 -1.39
N PRO A 421 -4.35 21.49 -1.17
CA PRO A 421 -4.53 22.37 -0.01
C PRO A 421 -4.36 21.66 1.33
N PHE A 422 -4.85 20.41 1.45
CA PHE A 422 -4.66 19.60 2.64
C PHE A 422 -3.17 19.34 2.90
N HIS A 423 -2.40 18.94 1.89
CA HIS A 423 -0.97 18.69 2.04
C HIS A 423 -0.19 19.95 2.42
N GLN A 424 -0.57 21.11 1.89
CA GLN A 424 0.00 22.40 2.30
C GLN A 424 -0.27 22.66 3.79
N ALA A 425 -1.49 22.44 4.27
CA ALA A 425 -1.84 22.59 5.68
C ALA A 425 -1.09 21.61 6.59
N VAL A 426 -0.89 20.35 6.15
CA VAL A 426 -0.08 19.35 6.88
C VAL A 426 1.37 19.84 7.05
N LEU A 427 1.98 20.40 5.99
CA LEU A 427 3.36 20.90 6.06
C LEU A 427 3.53 22.11 6.97
N GLU A 428 2.48 22.88 7.24
CA GLU A 428 2.48 24.02 8.19
C GLU A 428 2.12 23.58 9.62
N ASN A 429 1.67 22.34 9.83
CA ASN A 429 1.29 21.86 11.15
C ASN A 429 2.52 21.48 11.99
N GLU A 430 2.61 22.04 13.21
CA GLU A 430 3.75 21.84 14.11
C GLU A 430 3.97 20.37 14.51
N ILE A 431 2.90 19.59 14.71
CA ILE A 431 3.00 18.16 15.08
C ILE A 431 3.70 17.40 13.95
N PHE A 432 3.31 17.65 12.68
CA PHE A 432 3.97 17.04 11.55
C PHE A 432 5.42 17.53 11.39
N GLN A 433 5.68 18.84 11.53
CA GLN A 433 7.02 19.38 11.42
C GLN A 433 7.99 18.77 12.45
N ARG A 434 7.53 18.52 13.68
CA ARG A 434 8.33 17.84 14.71
C ARG A 434 8.46 16.32 14.52
N GLY A 435 7.78 15.74 13.52
CA GLY A 435 7.78 14.29 13.29
C GLY A 435 7.00 13.51 14.37
N GLU A 436 5.97 14.11 14.96
CA GLU A 436 5.16 13.54 16.05
C GLU A 436 3.77 13.07 15.58
N ALA A 437 3.57 12.94 14.28
CA ALA A 437 2.29 12.50 13.73
C ALA A 437 2.01 11.01 14.04
N HIS A 438 0.78 10.70 14.39
CA HIS A 438 0.24 9.36 14.63
C HIS A 438 -0.96 9.12 13.73
N THR A 439 -1.52 7.93 13.75
CA THR A 439 -2.66 7.57 12.87
C THR A 439 -3.94 8.38 13.12
N ASP A 440 -4.05 9.03 14.27
CA ASP A 440 -5.13 9.94 14.63
C ASP A 440 -4.86 11.43 14.27
N PHE A 441 -3.80 11.70 13.49
CA PHE A 441 -3.33 13.06 13.19
C PHE A 441 -4.44 13.98 12.67
N ILE A 442 -5.22 13.53 11.69
CA ILE A 442 -6.30 14.34 11.09
C ILE A 442 -7.39 14.66 12.12
N GLU A 443 -7.74 13.68 12.97
CA GLU A 443 -8.77 13.87 14.01
C GLU A 443 -8.30 14.87 15.08
N VAL A 444 -7.03 14.75 15.51
CA VAL A 444 -6.44 15.60 16.54
C VAL A 444 -6.22 17.04 16.04
N THR A 445 -5.85 17.22 14.78
CA THR A 445 -5.55 18.54 14.20
C THR A 445 -6.77 19.23 13.59
N GLY A 446 -7.82 18.46 13.27
CA GLY A 446 -9.03 18.97 12.62
C GLY A 446 -8.84 19.31 11.13
N LEU A 447 -7.79 18.77 10.48
CA LEU A 447 -7.47 18.93 9.06
C LEU A 447 -8.36 18.09 8.14
#